data_28226f41a7b0c6aad0474f863fe471d4
#
_entry.id   28226f41a7b0c6aad0474f863fe471d4
#
_cell.length_a   1.000
_cell.length_b   1.000
_cell.length_c   1.000
_cell.angle_alpha   90.00
_cell.angle_beta   90.00
_cell.angle_gamma   90.00
#
_symmetry.space_group_name_H-M   'P 1'
#
loop_
_entity.id
_entity.type
_entity.pdbx_description
1 polymer ?
#
loop_
_entity_poly.entity_id
_entity_poly.type
_entity_poly.pdbx_seq_one_letter_code
_entity_poly.pdbx_strand_id
1 'polypeptide(L)'
;STRNIHYSNFYLIRNWLTALFILFVLLAIRLIGSYTFELITQQKFNNLSFHSVHSILWIIIYITFFSQPTVLYGLQRIDLFSNSEEKDVDDLLKAKFSWRRFPSEIQNKMDQQLSIKLDPKVPEIIRKLESKMAIKVMVKNPNVNIEALSDKLELPKSHVQYVFKYYADFSFVEFRSKIRVYYAVSKMQQGFLSKNTMDALAKESGFSSYNPFYAAFKSEFGTGPSEFNLQLKQVLNKG
;
A
#
# COMPACT_ATOMS: atom_id res chain seq x y z
N SER A 1 8.16 -12.71 -21.70
CA SER A 1 7.33 -11.49 -21.95
C SER A 1 7.13 -10.62 -20.73
N THR A 2 7.24 -11.14 -19.52
CA THR A 2 6.99 -10.46 -18.23
C THR A 2 8.03 -9.41 -17.82
N ARG A 3 9.25 -9.46 -18.35
CA ARG A 3 10.26 -8.41 -18.17
C ARG A 3 9.85 -7.04 -18.74
N ASN A 4 9.05 -7.00 -19.78
CA ASN A 4 8.71 -5.75 -20.48
C ASN A 4 7.70 -4.85 -19.74
N ILE A 5 6.83 -5.40 -18.89
CA ILE A 5 5.78 -4.63 -18.19
C ILE A 5 6.36 -3.87 -16.99
N HIS A 6 7.27 -4.49 -16.25
CA HIS A 6 7.96 -3.83 -15.13
C HIS A 6 8.85 -2.67 -15.61
N TYR A 7 9.46 -2.82 -16.79
CA TYR A 7 10.24 -1.76 -17.42
C TYR A 7 9.37 -0.61 -17.92
N SER A 8 8.17 -0.89 -18.45
CA SER A 8 7.26 0.12 -18.99
C SER A 8 6.81 1.14 -17.94
N ASN A 9 6.39 0.70 -16.75
CA ASN A 9 5.97 1.61 -15.68
C ASN A 9 7.15 2.39 -15.08
N PHE A 10 8.31 1.75 -14.95
CA PHE A 10 9.54 2.42 -14.51
C PHE A 10 9.98 3.48 -15.54
N TYR A 11 9.91 3.18 -16.83
CA TYR A 11 10.21 4.15 -17.89
C TYR A 11 9.23 5.33 -17.91
N LEU A 12 7.94 5.10 -17.70
CA LEU A 12 6.92 6.14 -17.63
C LEU A 12 7.17 7.08 -16.45
N ILE A 13 7.41 6.55 -15.26
CA ILE A 13 7.70 7.36 -14.06
C ILE A 13 9.03 8.10 -14.23
N ARG A 14 10.07 7.43 -14.73
CA ARG A 14 11.36 8.05 -15.00
C ARG A 14 11.24 9.19 -16.01
N ASN A 15 10.56 8.96 -17.13
CA ASN A 15 10.36 9.97 -18.17
C ASN A 15 9.54 11.15 -17.64
N TRP A 16 8.52 10.91 -16.83
CA TRP A 16 7.71 11.94 -16.19
C TRP A 16 8.54 12.77 -15.19
N LEU A 17 9.34 12.13 -14.32
CA LEU A 17 10.25 12.82 -13.41
C LEU A 17 11.30 13.62 -14.18
N THR A 18 11.85 13.06 -15.26
CA THR A 18 12.80 13.74 -16.13
C THR A 18 12.18 14.96 -16.80
N ALA A 19 10.94 14.85 -17.29
CA ALA A 19 10.21 15.97 -17.87
C ALA A 19 9.97 17.10 -16.85
N LEU A 20 9.51 16.77 -15.64
CA LEU A 20 9.36 17.73 -14.55
C LEU A 20 10.69 18.39 -14.19
N PHE A 21 11.76 17.61 -14.07
CA PHE A 21 13.08 18.14 -13.76
C PHE A 21 13.57 19.13 -14.83
N ILE A 22 13.42 18.79 -16.12
CA ILE A 22 13.76 19.68 -17.24
C ILE A 22 12.94 20.98 -17.17
N LEU A 23 11.64 20.90 -16.93
CA LEU A 23 10.77 22.07 -16.78
C LEU A 23 11.22 22.98 -15.63
N PHE A 24 11.58 22.41 -14.48
CA PHE A 24 12.10 23.17 -13.35
C PHE A 24 13.45 23.82 -13.65
N VAL A 25 14.36 23.12 -14.35
CA VAL A 25 15.66 23.67 -14.76
C VAL A 25 15.47 24.83 -15.74
N LEU A 26 14.60 24.71 -16.73
CA LEU A 26 14.29 25.78 -17.67
C LEU A 26 13.71 27.01 -16.95
N LEU A 27 12.84 26.82 -15.99
CA LEU A 27 12.28 27.88 -15.16
C LEU A 27 13.34 28.56 -14.30
N ALA A 28 14.26 27.80 -13.71
CA ALA A 28 15.38 28.33 -12.92
C ALA A 28 16.36 29.16 -13.81
N ILE A 29 16.78 28.63 -14.98
CA ILE A 29 17.64 29.34 -15.92
C ILE A 29 17.00 30.65 -16.33
N ARG A 30 15.71 30.64 -16.61
CA ARG A 30 14.99 31.86 -17.02
C ARG A 30 14.93 32.88 -15.89
N LEU A 31 14.67 32.48 -14.63
CA LEU A 31 14.66 33.38 -13.48
C LEU A 31 16.03 34.00 -13.24
N ILE A 32 17.09 33.16 -13.27
CA ILE A 32 18.48 33.63 -13.12
C ILE A 32 18.84 34.61 -14.25
N GLY A 33 18.49 34.26 -15.49
CA GLY A 33 18.75 35.11 -16.66
C GLY A 33 18.05 36.45 -16.57
N SER A 34 16.80 36.48 -16.12
CA SER A 34 16.03 37.71 -15.88
C SER A 34 16.68 38.59 -14.81
N TYR A 35 17.05 37.97 -13.67
CA TYR A 35 17.68 38.68 -12.55
C TYR A 35 19.06 39.24 -12.94
N THR A 36 19.88 38.47 -13.67
CA THR A 36 21.19 38.95 -14.16
C THR A 36 21.07 40.07 -15.19
N PHE A 37 20.06 40.01 -16.06
CA PHE A 37 19.77 41.06 -16.99
C PHE A 37 19.39 42.37 -16.30
N GLU A 38 18.51 42.33 -15.28
CA GLU A 38 18.15 43.51 -14.47
C GLU A 38 19.36 44.10 -13.73
N LEU A 39 20.26 43.27 -13.22
CA LEU A 39 21.49 43.70 -12.53
C LEU A 39 22.46 44.43 -13.49
N ILE A 40 22.61 43.92 -14.71
CA ILE A 40 23.55 44.51 -15.68
C ILE A 40 23.01 45.78 -16.34
N THR A 41 21.71 45.74 -16.69
CA THR A 41 21.12 46.87 -17.45
C THR A 41 20.52 47.96 -16.57
N GLN A 42 20.35 47.71 -15.25
CA GLN A 42 19.63 48.55 -14.31
C GLN A 42 18.19 48.90 -14.76
N GLN A 43 17.66 48.19 -15.74
CA GLN A 43 16.29 48.33 -16.23
C GLN A 43 15.43 47.20 -15.73
N LYS A 44 14.29 47.54 -15.11
CA LYS A 44 13.32 46.52 -14.68
C LYS A 44 12.75 45.80 -15.89
N PHE A 45 12.86 44.48 -15.90
CA PHE A 45 12.31 43.60 -16.93
C PHE A 45 10.79 43.46 -16.75
N ASN A 46 10.09 44.60 -16.81
CA ASN A 46 8.64 44.64 -16.59
C ASN A 46 7.89 44.57 -17.92
N ASN A 47 8.06 43.46 -18.65
CA ASN A 47 7.34 43.26 -19.90
C ASN A 47 6.19 42.25 -19.69
N LEU A 48 4.98 42.62 -20.12
CA LEU A 48 3.77 41.78 -19.98
C LEU A 48 3.99 40.37 -20.58
N SER A 49 4.76 40.29 -21.67
CA SER A 49 5.16 39.04 -22.31
C SER A 49 6.01 38.14 -21.41
N PHE A 50 6.83 38.72 -20.52
CA PHE A 50 7.64 37.94 -19.58
C PHE A 50 6.77 37.24 -18.54
N HIS A 51 5.81 37.96 -17.96
CA HIS A 51 4.89 37.38 -16.96
C HIS A 51 3.96 36.37 -17.60
N SER A 52 3.49 36.59 -18.82
CA SER A 52 2.61 35.62 -19.51
C SER A 52 3.32 34.28 -19.77
N VAL A 53 4.55 34.30 -20.26
CA VAL A 53 5.33 33.07 -20.49
C VAL A 53 5.64 32.33 -19.17
N HIS A 54 5.90 33.10 -18.10
CA HIS A 54 6.12 32.53 -16.77
C HIS A 54 4.87 31.80 -16.26
N SER A 55 3.70 32.42 -16.39
CA SER A 55 2.41 31.82 -16.02
C SER A 55 2.10 30.57 -16.84
N ILE A 56 2.36 30.59 -18.15
CA ILE A 56 2.16 29.43 -19.02
C ILE A 56 3.06 28.26 -18.58
N LEU A 57 4.33 28.51 -18.24
CA LEU A 57 5.24 27.47 -17.75
C LEU A 57 4.73 26.84 -16.45
N TRP A 58 4.23 27.65 -15.52
CA TRP A 58 3.62 27.13 -14.29
C TRP A 58 2.39 26.28 -14.56
N ILE A 59 1.53 26.69 -15.50
CA ILE A 59 0.35 25.91 -15.90
C ILE A 59 0.79 24.56 -16.50
N ILE A 60 1.83 24.54 -17.36
CA ILE A 60 2.36 23.30 -17.93
C ILE A 60 2.92 22.38 -16.85
N ILE A 61 3.69 22.92 -15.89
CA ILE A 61 4.20 22.14 -14.74
C ILE A 61 3.05 21.56 -13.95
N TYR A 62 2.01 22.34 -13.68
CA TYR A 62 0.83 21.91 -12.92
C TYR A 62 0.08 20.79 -13.66
N ILE A 63 -0.20 20.97 -14.95
CA ILE A 63 -0.83 19.94 -15.79
C ILE A 63 0.03 18.67 -15.82
N THR A 64 1.34 18.79 -16.00
CA THR A 64 2.26 17.65 -16.04
C THR A 64 2.27 16.91 -14.69
N PHE A 65 2.24 17.65 -13.58
CA PHE A 65 2.20 17.08 -12.24
C PHE A 65 0.90 16.29 -11.99
N PHE A 66 -0.25 16.82 -12.38
CA PHE A 66 -1.54 16.17 -12.19
C PHE A 66 -1.91 15.16 -13.30
N SER A 67 -1.17 15.10 -14.40
CA SER A 67 -1.44 14.14 -15.48
C SER A 67 -1.12 12.70 -15.13
N GLN A 68 -0.39 12.45 -14.03
CA GLN A 68 -0.04 11.11 -13.57
C GLN A 68 -0.62 10.80 -12.19
N PRO A 69 -1.91 10.42 -12.12
CA PRO A 69 -2.57 10.09 -10.84
C PRO A 69 -1.89 8.93 -10.10
N THR A 70 -1.22 8.03 -10.81
CA THR A 70 -0.44 6.92 -10.24
C THR A 70 0.71 7.38 -9.33
N VAL A 71 1.29 8.55 -9.59
CA VAL A 71 2.37 9.11 -8.76
C VAL A 71 1.80 9.83 -7.54
N LEU A 72 0.66 10.51 -7.69
CA LEU A 72 -0.02 11.24 -6.62
C LEU A 72 -0.70 10.32 -5.59
N TYR A 73 -1.29 9.22 -6.06
CA TYR A 73 -2.03 8.27 -5.21
C TYR A 73 -1.21 7.03 -4.83
N GLY A 74 0.08 7.01 -5.13
CA GLY A 74 0.99 5.89 -4.93
C GLY A 74 0.93 4.88 -6.08
N LEU A 75 2.01 4.11 -6.22
CA LEU A 75 2.03 2.95 -7.12
C LEU A 75 0.94 1.98 -6.67
N GLN A 76 -0.07 1.80 -7.49
CA GLN A 76 -1.09 0.80 -7.24
C GLN A 76 -0.39 -0.55 -7.13
N ARG A 77 -0.57 -1.21 -5.99
CA ARG A 77 0.07 -2.51 -5.68
C ARG A 77 -0.44 -3.67 -6.58
N ILE A 78 -1.07 -3.36 -7.69
CA ILE A 78 -1.59 -4.35 -8.66
C ILE A 78 -0.45 -5.14 -9.30
N ASP A 79 0.70 -4.50 -9.53
CA ASP A 79 1.86 -5.18 -10.14
C ASP A 79 2.40 -6.34 -9.28
N LEU A 80 2.12 -6.33 -7.98
CA LEU A 80 2.49 -7.41 -7.07
C LEU A 80 1.67 -8.68 -7.32
N PHE A 81 0.53 -8.54 -7.98
CA PHE A 81 -0.40 -9.65 -8.28
C PHE A 81 -0.34 -10.12 -9.73
N SER A 82 0.33 -9.35 -10.62
CA SER A 82 0.39 -9.68 -12.05
C SER A 82 1.33 -10.85 -12.37
N ASN A 83 2.31 -11.15 -11.51
CA ASN A 83 3.35 -12.16 -11.74
C ASN A 83 3.13 -13.46 -10.97
N SER A 84 1.95 -13.70 -10.47
CA SER A 84 1.68 -14.88 -9.67
C SER A 84 0.82 -15.88 -10.43
N GLU A 85 1.46 -16.87 -11.05
CA GLU A 85 0.92 -18.21 -11.01
C GLU A 85 0.59 -18.49 -9.54
N GLU A 86 -0.71 -18.60 -9.21
CA GLU A 86 -1.29 -19.06 -7.95
C GLU A 86 -0.38 -18.87 -6.70
N LYS A 87 0.12 -17.64 -6.46
CA LYS A 87 0.81 -17.36 -5.20
C LYS A 87 -0.19 -17.50 -4.08
N ASP A 88 0.06 -18.48 -3.25
CA ASP A 88 -0.71 -18.75 -2.04
C ASP A 88 -0.83 -17.44 -1.23
N VAL A 89 -1.99 -17.21 -0.63
CA VAL A 89 -2.26 -16.04 0.24
C VAL A 89 -1.14 -15.84 1.27
N ASP A 90 -0.50 -16.92 1.71
CA ASP A 90 0.64 -16.93 2.62
C ASP A 90 1.84 -16.11 2.12
N ASP A 91 2.19 -16.23 0.82
CA ASP A 91 3.33 -15.50 0.25
C ASP A 91 3.01 -14.02 0.07
N LEU A 92 1.75 -13.70 -0.20
CA LEU A 92 1.28 -12.31 -0.26
C LEU A 92 1.32 -11.64 1.12
N LEU A 93 1.07 -12.37 2.19
CA LEU A 93 1.04 -11.84 3.54
C LEU A 93 2.42 -11.69 4.16
N LYS A 94 3.34 -12.64 3.95
CA LYS A 94 4.72 -12.59 4.50
C LYS A 94 5.48 -11.34 4.09
N ALA A 95 5.23 -10.83 2.88
CA ALA A 95 5.89 -9.61 2.38
C ALA A 95 5.27 -8.30 2.90
N LYS A 96 4.19 -8.34 3.68
CA LYS A 96 3.33 -7.17 3.94
C LYS A 96 3.20 -6.74 5.39
N PHE A 97 3.56 -7.61 6.34
CA PHE A 97 3.58 -7.23 7.74
C PHE A 97 5.02 -6.92 8.16
N SER A 98 5.25 -5.67 8.54
CA SER A 98 6.54 -5.24 9.09
C SER A 98 6.53 -5.45 10.59
N TRP A 99 6.94 -6.64 11.03
CA TRP A 99 7.19 -6.89 12.44
C TRP A 99 8.54 -6.30 12.85
N ARG A 100 8.61 -5.67 14.00
CA ARG A 100 9.85 -5.17 14.55
C ARG A 100 10.80 -6.32 14.89
N ARG A 101 12.07 -6.14 14.59
CA ARG A 101 13.10 -7.13 14.96
C ARG A 101 13.36 -7.16 16.47
N PHE A 102 13.18 -6.01 17.13
CA PHE A 102 13.34 -5.84 18.57
C PHE A 102 12.07 -5.21 19.15
N PRO A 103 11.74 -5.49 20.42
CA PRO A 103 10.56 -4.90 21.04
C PRO A 103 10.70 -3.37 21.13
N SER A 104 9.58 -2.67 21.10
CA SER A 104 9.52 -1.28 21.53
C SER A 104 9.83 -1.20 23.02
N GLU A 105 10.10 0.02 23.53
CA GLU A 105 10.43 0.24 24.93
C GLU A 105 9.36 -0.37 25.88
N ILE A 106 9.81 -1.25 26.78
CA ILE A 106 8.96 -1.96 27.73
C ILE A 106 9.01 -1.23 29.07
N GLN A 107 8.01 -0.41 29.35
CA GLN A 107 7.93 0.37 30.62
C GLN A 107 7.31 -0.44 31.76
N ASN A 108 6.48 -1.44 31.47
CA ASN A 108 5.77 -2.22 32.49
C ASN A 108 6.67 -3.34 33.03
N LYS A 109 6.89 -3.38 34.37
CA LYS A 109 7.70 -4.40 35.04
C LYS A 109 7.23 -5.84 34.80
N MET A 110 5.91 -6.08 34.74
CA MET A 110 5.37 -7.40 34.42
C MET A 110 5.72 -7.82 32.99
N ASP A 111 5.62 -6.89 32.03
CA ASP A 111 5.97 -7.15 30.63
C ASP A 111 7.49 -7.32 30.47
N GLN A 112 8.32 -6.66 31.28
CA GLN A 112 9.78 -6.87 31.32
C GLN A 112 10.14 -8.30 31.79
N GLN A 113 9.44 -8.84 32.79
CA GLN A 113 9.65 -10.24 33.19
C GLN A 113 9.14 -11.21 32.11
N LEU A 114 8.07 -10.85 31.42
CA LEU A 114 7.51 -11.63 30.32
C LEU A 114 8.44 -11.63 29.11
N SER A 115 9.13 -10.53 28.81
CA SER A 115 10.03 -10.39 27.66
C SER A 115 11.15 -11.43 27.74
N ILE A 116 11.76 -11.65 28.88
CA ILE A 116 12.84 -12.63 29.06
C ILE A 116 12.42 -14.03 28.58
N LYS A 117 11.14 -14.38 28.77
CA LYS A 117 10.60 -15.69 28.38
C LYS A 117 10.06 -15.72 26.97
N LEU A 118 9.54 -14.58 26.46
CA LEU A 118 8.81 -14.53 25.21
C LEU A 118 9.65 -14.07 24.02
N ASP A 119 10.62 -13.17 24.20
CA ASP A 119 11.40 -12.64 23.08
C ASP A 119 12.03 -13.75 22.24
N PRO A 120 12.60 -14.84 22.80
CA PRO A 120 13.09 -15.97 22.01
C PRO A 120 12.02 -16.71 21.21
N LYS A 121 10.75 -16.63 21.65
CA LYS A 121 9.59 -17.32 21.03
C LYS A 121 8.81 -16.46 20.06
N VAL A 122 9.05 -15.15 20.03
CA VAL A 122 8.34 -14.19 19.17
C VAL A 122 8.36 -14.59 17.68
N PRO A 123 9.50 -15.02 17.09
CA PRO A 123 9.50 -15.46 15.70
C PRO A 123 8.55 -16.63 15.41
N GLU A 124 8.42 -17.57 16.35
CA GLU A 124 7.49 -18.69 16.23
C GLU A 124 6.03 -18.23 16.34
N ILE A 125 5.74 -17.33 17.27
CA ILE A 125 4.39 -16.76 17.44
C ILE A 125 3.98 -15.99 16.18
N ILE A 126 4.87 -15.16 15.62
CA ILE A 126 4.63 -14.43 14.37
C ILE A 126 4.34 -15.43 13.24
N ARG A 127 5.15 -16.47 13.09
CA ARG A 127 4.92 -17.52 12.07
C ARG A 127 3.55 -18.18 12.21
N LYS A 128 3.09 -18.44 13.44
CA LYS A 128 1.74 -18.97 13.68
C LYS A 128 0.65 -17.95 13.32
N LEU A 129 0.85 -16.67 13.63
CA LEU A 129 -0.08 -15.58 13.27
C LEU A 129 -0.21 -15.39 11.75
N GLU A 130 0.84 -15.64 11.00
CA GLU A 130 0.87 -15.56 9.54
C GLU A 130 0.52 -16.88 8.83
N SER A 131 0.14 -17.92 9.60
CA SER A 131 -0.16 -19.24 9.04
C SER A 131 -1.51 -19.30 8.32
N LYS A 132 -1.65 -20.27 7.41
CA LYS A 132 -2.94 -20.59 6.75
C LYS A 132 -4.09 -20.82 7.74
N MET A 133 -3.77 -21.40 8.90
CA MET A 133 -4.76 -21.62 9.95
C MET A 133 -5.27 -20.30 10.52
N ALA A 134 -4.37 -19.34 10.83
CA ALA A 134 -4.75 -18.01 11.31
C ALA A 134 -5.60 -17.27 10.29
N ILE A 135 -5.21 -17.30 9.01
CA ILE A 135 -5.94 -16.68 7.89
C ILE A 135 -7.36 -17.27 7.83
N LYS A 136 -7.48 -18.60 7.84
CA LYS A 136 -8.77 -19.30 7.80
C LYS A 136 -9.68 -18.88 8.95
N VAL A 137 -9.13 -18.76 10.16
CA VAL A 137 -9.89 -18.32 11.35
C VAL A 137 -10.39 -16.88 11.18
N MET A 138 -9.52 -15.98 10.72
CA MET A 138 -9.87 -14.56 10.57
C MET A 138 -10.88 -14.29 9.46
N VAL A 139 -10.87 -15.11 8.41
CA VAL A 139 -11.80 -15.00 7.29
C VAL A 139 -13.16 -15.62 7.61
N LYS A 140 -13.16 -16.80 8.26
CA LYS A 140 -14.42 -17.52 8.56
C LYS A 140 -15.26 -16.90 9.67
N ASN A 141 -14.65 -16.14 10.56
CA ASN A 141 -15.35 -15.54 11.70
C ASN A 141 -15.30 -14.00 11.61
N PRO A 142 -16.39 -13.33 11.20
CA PRO A 142 -16.44 -11.85 11.13
C PRO A 142 -16.10 -11.17 12.48
N ASN A 143 -16.42 -11.81 13.61
CA ASN A 143 -16.25 -11.26 14.96
C ASN A 143 -15.01 -11.81 15.68
N VAL A 144 -14.05 -12.40 14.95
CA VAL A 144 -12.84 -12.95 15.57
C VAL A 144 -12.08 -11.87 16.34
N ASN A 145 -11.74 -12.19 17.59
CA ASN A 145 -10.89 -11.38 18.46
C ASN A 145 -9.57 -12.11 18.75
N ILE A 146 -8.66 -11.47 19.49
CA ILE A 146 -7.36 -12.06 19.86
C ILE A 146 -7.54 -13.38 20.61
N GLU A 147 -8.52 -13.47 21.49
CA GLU A 147 -8.79 -14.66 22.30
C GLU A 147 -9.16 -15.85 21.43
N ALA A 148 -10.18 -15.69 20.58
CA ALA A 148 -10.61 -16.74 19.65
C ALA A 148 -9.50 -17.16 18.68
N LEU A 149 -8.63 -16.23 18.25
CA LEU A 149 -7.47 -16.56 17.44
C LEU A 149 -6.42 -17.32 18.23
N SER A 150 -6.11 -16.88 19.44
CA SER A 150 -5.13 -17.50 20.33
C SER A 150 -5.49 -18.96 20.64
N ASP A 151 -6.76 -19.21 20.97
CA ASP A 151 -7.28 -20.55 21.24
C ASP A 151 -7.10 -21.49 20.04
N LYS A 152 -7.39 -20.98 18.82
CA LYS A 152 -7.25 -21.76 17.59
C LYS A 152 -5.79 -22.02 17.18
N LEU A 153 -4.88 -21.14 17.59
CA LEU A 153 -3.45 -21.29 17.33
C LEU A 153 -2.70 -22.02 18.47
N GLU A 154 -3.43 -22.42 19.50
CA GLU A 154 -2.85 -23.02 20.71
C GLU A 154 -1.74 -22.12 21.31
N LEU A 155 -2.04 -20.83 21.42
CA LEU A 155 -1.16 -19.82 22.00
C LEU A 155 -1.84 -19.17 23.20
N PRO A 156 -1.13 -18.89 24.29
CA PRO A 156 -1.68 -18.06 25.37
C PRO A 156 -2.05 -16.66 24.84
N LYS A 157 -3.22 -16.16 25.19
CA LYS A 157 -3.72 -14.83 24.81
C LYS A 157 -2.71 -13.72 25.14
N SER A 158 -2.09 -13.79 26.32
CA SER A 158 -1.08 -12.84 26.76
C SER A 158 0.16 -12.78 25.84
N HIS A 159 0.55 -13.91 25.24
CA HIS A 159 1.65 -13.98 24.29
C HIS A 159 1.31 -13.25 22.98
N VAL A 160 0.12 -13.47 22.46
CA VAL A 160 -0.35 -12.79 21.24
C VAL A 160 -0.49 -11.28 21.50
N GLN A 161 -1.08 -10.89 22.64
CA GLN A 161 -1.18 -9.48 23.04
C GLN A 161 0.19 -8.81 23.16
N TYR A 162 1.18 -9.52 23.78
CA TYR A 162 2.54 -9.04 23.91
C TYR A 162 3.18 -8.77 22.54
N VAL A 163 3.04 -9.69 21.57
CA VAL A 163 3.57 -9.52 20.22
C VAL A 163 2.96 -8.31 19.52
N PHE A 164 1.65 -8.14 19.56
CA PHE A 164 1.01 -6.95 18.98
C PHE A 164 1.40 -5.65 19.69
N LYS A 165 1.61 -5.67 21.00
CA LYS A 165 1.97 -4.49 21.80
C LYS A 165 3.39 -4.00 21.52
N TYR A 166 4.36 -4.92 21.39
CA TYR A 166 5.78 -4.57 21.38
C TYR A 166 6.49 -4.82 20.05
N TYR A 167 5.96 -5.70 19.20
CA TYR A 167 6.58 -6.09 17.93
C TYR A 167 5.81 -5.67 16.69
N ALA A 168 4.61 -5.10 16.83
CA ALA A 168 3.81 -4.60 15.73
C ALA A 168 3.70 -3.08 15.74
N ASP A 169 3.68 -2.46 14.56
CA ASP A 169 3.33 -1.05 14.34
C ASP A 169 1.84 -0.89 13.95
N PHE A 170 1.08 -1.96 14.10
CA PHE A 170 -0.34 -2.06 13.73
C PHE A 170 -1.10 -2.81 14.81
N SER A 171 -2.38 -2.49 14.95
CA SER A 171 -3.31 -3.17 15.86
C SER A 171 -3.74 -4.54 15.31
N PHE A 172 -4.28 -5.41 16.20
CA PHE A 172 -4.90 -6.65 15.78
C PHE A 172 -6.06 -6.44 14.78
N VAL A 173 -6.81 -5.35 14.94
CA VAL A 173 -7.92 -5.01 14.04
C VAL A 173 -7.41 -4.70 12.64
N GLU A 174 -6.35 -3.92 12.52
CA GLU A 174 -5.68 -3.61 11.24
C GLU A 174 -5.07 -4.87 10.63
N PHE A 175 -4.40 -5.71 11.42
CA PHE A 175 -3.86 -6.99 10.99
C PHE A 175 -4.95 -7.87 10.37
N ARG A 176 -6.04 -8.08 11.11
CA ARG A 176 -7.19 -8.84 10.64
C ARG A 176 -7.80 -8.27 9.36
N SER A 177 -7.99 -6.95 9.31
CA SER A 177 -8.54 -6.27 8.13
C SER A 177 -7.66 -6.44 6.90
N LYS A 178 -6.35 -6.31 7.04
CA LYS A 178 -5.39 -6.54 5.96
C LYS A 178 -5.46 -7.97 5.45
N ILE A 179 -5.41 -8.97 6.33
CA ILE A 179 -5.54 -10.38 5.94
C ILE A 179 -6.79 -10.62 5.10
N ARG A 180 -7.94 -10.10 5.54
CA ARG A 180 -9.21 -10.23 4.82
C ARG A 180 -9.20 -9.57 3.45
N VAL A 181 -8.59 -8.39 3.34
CA VAL A 181 -8.46 -7.68 2.07
C VAL A 181 -7.57 -8.45 1.10
N TYR A 182 -6.43 -9.00 1.55
CA TYR A 182 -5.57 -9.82 0.69
C TYR A 182 -6.22 -11.15 0.29
N TYR A 183 -6.99 -11.76 1.19
CA TYR A 183 -7.80 -12.91 0.86
C TYR A 183 -8.85 -12.59 -0.22
N ALA A 184 -9.52 -11.42 -0.11
CA ALA A 184 -10.44 -10.96 -1.16
C ALA A 184 -9.75 -10.81 -2.51
N VAL A 185 -8.54 -10.24 -2.55
CA VAL A 185 -7.77 -10.13 -3.79
C VAL A 185 -7.44 -11.49 -4.39
N SER A 186 -7.02 -12.46 -3.58
CA SER A 186 -6.79 -13.82 -4.10
C SER A 186 -8.05 -14.46 -4.68
N LYS A 187 -9.21 -14.18 -4.07
CA LYS A 187 -10.52 -14.62 -4.62
C LYS A 187 -10.87 -13.92 -5.94
N MET A 188 -10.54 -12.64 -6.07
CA MET A 188 -10.70 -11.92 -7.35
C MET A 188 -9.84 -12.55 -8.45
N GLN A 189 -8.58 -12.89 -8.16
CA GLN A 189 -7.67 -13.58 -9.09
C GLN A 189 -8.18 -14.95 -9.50
N GLN A 190 -8.76 -15.71 -8.58
CA GLN A 190 -9.40 -17.01 -8.84
C GLN A 190 -10.72 -16.91 -9.62
N GLY A 191 -11.12 -15.70 -10.04
CA GLY A 191 -12.34 -15.48 -10.81
C GLY A 191 -13.64 -15.55 -9.99
N PHE A 192 -13.60 -15.39 -8.68
CA PHE A 192 -14.79 -15.42 -7.82
C PHE A 192 -15.90 -14.46 -8.30
N LEU A 193 -15.52 -13.28 -8.78
CA LEU A 193 -16.44 -12.25 -9.27
C LEU A 193 -17.02 -12.54 -10.68
N SER A 194 -16.69 -13.66 -11.30
CA SER A 194 -17.36 -14.08 -12.55
C SER A 194 -18.79 -14.58 -12.30
N LYS A 195 -19.04 -15.07 -11.09
CA LYS A 195 -20.34 -15.66 -10.70
C LYS A 195 -20.94 -15.05 -9.45
N ASN A 196 -20.23 -14.14 -8.76
CA ASN A 196 -20.60 -13.59 -7.48
C ASN A 196 -20.51 -12.05 -7.46
N THR A 197 -21.21 -11.42 -6.53
CA THR A 197 -21.21 -9.97 -6.33
C THR A 197 -20.06 -9.52 -5.41
N MET A 198 -19.81 -8.20 -5.36
CA MET A 198 -18.86 -7.61 -4.41
C MET A 198 -19.33 -7.77 -2.95
N ASP A 199 -20.63 -7.77 -2.67
CA ASP A 199 -21.17 -8.09 -1.35
C ASP A 199 -20.88 -9.53 -0.93
N ALA A 200 -21.02 -10.47 -1.86
CA ALA A 200 -20.66 -11.87 -1.62
C ALA A 200 -19.16 -12.01 -1.34
N LEU A 201 -18.31 -11.28 -2.07
CA LEU A 201 -16.87 -11.27 -1.84
C LEU A 201 -16.52 -10.69 -0.46
N ALA A 202 -17.18 -9.60 -0.05
CA ALA A 202 -16.98 -9.01 1.27
C ALA A 202 -17.27 -10.02 2.38
N LYS A 203 -18.41 -10.71 2.30
CA LYS A 203 -18.83 -11.75 3.25
C LYS A 203 -17.90 -12.95 3.23
N GLU A 204 -17.53 -13.44 2.05
CA GLU A 204 -16.58 -14.55 1.87
C GLU A 204 -15.21 -14.23 2.48
N SER A 205 -14.81 -12.96 2.45
CA SER A 205 -13.57 -12.47 3.04
C SER A 205 -13.66 -12.14 4.53
N GLY A 206 -14.79 -12.44 5.17
CA GLY A 206 -14.99 -12.28 6.61
C GLY A 206 -15.42 -10.88 7.07
N PHE A 207 -15.80 -9.99 6.16
CA PHE A 207 -16.41 -8.71 6.54
C PHE A 207 -17.91 -8.88 6.79
N SER A 208 -18.44 -8.11 7.74
CA SER A 208 -19.87 -8.13 8.07
C SER A 208 -20.76 -7.58 6.95
N SER A 209 -20.24 -6.64 6.14
CA SER A 209 -20.94 -6.00 5.02
C SER A 209 -19.94 -5.38 4.03
N TYR A 210 -20.47 -4.85 2.92
CA TYR A 210 -19.67 -4.19 1.90
C TYR A 210 -18.97 -2.91 2.38
N ASN A 211 -19.60 -2.10 3.22
CA ASN A 211 -19.05 -0.81 3.64
C ASN A 211 -17.71 -0.94 4.41
N PRO A 212 -17.58 -1.76 5.46
CA PRO A 212 -16.29 -1.97 6.11
C PRO A 212 -15.26 -2.65 5.20
N PHE A 213 -15.70 -3.52 4.28
CA PHE A 213 -14.83 -4.09 3.26
C PHE A 213 -14.27 -3.00 2.32
N TYR A 214 -15.13 -2.15 1.77
CA TYR A 214 -14.73 -1.05 0.91
C TYR A 214 -13.74 -0.11 1.60
N ALA A 215 -14.03 0.29 2.83
CA ALA A 215 -13.16 1.18 3.60
C ALA A 215 -11.77 0.56 3.83
N ALA A 216 -11.70 -0.70 4.25
CA ALA A 216 -10.45 -1.43 4.47
C ALA A 216 -9.68 -1.62 3.16
N PHE A 217 -10.37 -1.97 2.08
CA PHE A 217 -9.79 -2.17 0.76
C PHE A 217 -9.19 -0.87 0.20
N LYS A 218 -9.95 0.23 0.27
CA LYS A 218 -9.49 1.56 -0.17
C LYS A 218 -8.31 2.06 0.66
N SER A 219 -8.33 1.82 1.97
CA SER A 219 -7.20 2.16 2.85
C SER A 219 -5.92 1.41 2.47
N GLU A 220 -6.01 0.15 2.04
CA GLU A 220 -4.85 -0.67 1.70
C GLU A 220 -4.34 -0.45 0.27
N PHE A 221 -5.24 -0.25 -0.71
CA PHE A 221 -4.91 -0.15 -2.13
C PHE A 221 -5.08 1.23 -2.74
N GLY A 222 -5.64 2.20 -2.01
CA GLY A 222 -5.92 3.54 -2.52
C GLY A 222 -7.15 3.64 -3.43
N THR A 223 -7.65 2.51 -3.95
CA THR A 223 -8.81 2.43 -4.85
C THR A 223 -9.90 1.52 -4.29
N GLY A 224 -11.12 1.66 -4.81
CA GLY A 224 -12.23 0.77 -4.45
C GLY A 224 -12.06 -0.64 -5.05
N PRO A 225 -12.69 -1.68 -4.44
CA PRO A 225 -12.54 -3.07 -4.89
C PRO A 225 -13.03 -3.29 -6.33
N SER A 226 -14.05 -2.57 -6.79
CA SER A 226 -14.56 -2.69 -8.15
C SER A 226 -13.58 -2.14 -9.19
N GLU A 227 -13.00 -0.98 -8.93
CA GLU A 227 -11.98 -0.36 -9.78
C GLU A 227 -10.72 -1.24 -9.83
N PHE A 228 -10.27 -1.72 -8.67
CA PHE A 228 -9.15 -2.64 -8.57
C PHE A 228 -9.39 -3.91 -9.42
N ASN A 229 -10.58 -4.51 -9.34
CA ASN A 229 -10.91 -5.71 -10.12
C ASN A 229 -10.89 -5.47 -11.64
N LEU A 230 -11.32 -4.28 -12.10
CA LEU A 230 -11.24 -3.91 -13.51
C LEU A 230 -9.78 -3.85 -13.98
N GLN A 231 -8.93 -3.22 -13.20
CA GLN A 231 -7.50 -3.10 -13.49
C GLN A 231 -6.82 -4.47 -13.46
N LEU A 232 -7.15 -5.32 -12.46
CA LEU A 232 -6.63 -6.68 -12.35
C LEU A 232 -6.98 -7.51 -13.59
N LYS A 233 -8.24 -7.44 -14.08
CA LYS A 233 -8.67 -8.12 -15.31
C LYS A 233 -7.91 -7.65 -16.55
N GLN A 234 -7.62 -6.35 -16.66
CA GLN A 234 -6.84 -5.80 -17.77
C GLN A 234 -5.40 -6.34 -17.78
N VAL A 235 -4.81 -6.54 -16.62
CA VAL A 235 -3.47 -7.10 -16.47
C VAL A 235 -3.48 -8.59 -16.82
N LEU A 236 -4.43 -9.37 -16.29
CA LEU A 236 -4.54 -10.81 -16.55
C LEU A 236 -4.86 -11.15 -18.01
N ASN A 237 -5.61 -10.30 -18.73
CA ASN A 237 -5.94 -10.51 -20.14
C ASN A 237 -4.81 -10.10 -21.11
N LYS A 238 -3.76 -9.44 -20.64
CA LYS A 238 -2.59 -9.03 -21.44
C LYS A 238 -1.41 -9.99 -21.34
N GLY A 239 -1.45 -10.97 -20.47
CA GLY A 239 -0.44 -12.03 -20.30
C GLY A 239 -0.88 -13.32 -20.89
#